data_0e91052124d0cd6b04f27bee67467826
#
_entry.id   0e91052124d0cd6b04f27bee67467826
#
_cell.length_a   1.000
_cell.length_b   1.000
_cell.length_c   1.000
_cell.angle_alpha   90.00
_cell.angle_beta   90.00
_cell.angle_gamma   90.00
#
_symmetry.space_group_name_H-M   'P 1'
#
loop_
_entity.id
_entity.type
_entity.pdbx_description
1 polymer ?
#
loop_
_entity_poly.entity_id
_entity_poly.type
_entity_poly.pdbx_seq_one_letter_code
_entity_poly.pdbx_strand_id
1 'polypeptide(L)' 'MTTPTDDTQTHLLKLVRYATRSAGVATTKRDAAIREAHRAGASLRDIAAESGMSHMTIKRIVERVAG' A
#
# COMPACT_ATOMS: atom_id res chain seq x y z
N MET A 1 9.64 12.73 -19.63
CA MET A 1 9.10 11.37 -19.63
C MET A 1 9.19 10.78 -18.24
N THR A 2 8.06 10.36 -17.70
CA THR A 2 8.03 9.77 -16.36
C THR A 2 8.68 8.39 -16.38
N THR A 3 9.40 8.08 -15.32
CA THR A 3 9.96 6.74 -15.21
C THR A 3 8.82 5.76 -14.91
N PRO A 4 8.87 4.54 -15.45
CA PRO A 4 7.84 3.54 -15.14
C PRO A 4 7.70 3.29 -13.65
N THR A 5 8.80 3.41 -12.90
CA THR A 5 8.79 3.18 -11.46
C THR A 5 7.89 4.16 -10.73
N ASP A 6 7.99 5.46 -11.09
CA ASP A 6 7.18 6.49 -10.46
C ASP A 6 5.69 6.28 -10.74
N ASP A 7 5.37 5.95 -11.99
CA ASP A 7 3.98 5.68 -12.36
C ASP A 7 3.44 4.48 -11.62
N THR A 8 4.26 3.45 -11.47
CA THR A 8 3.86 2.24 -10.77
C THR A 8 3.58 2.53 -9.30
N GLN A 9 4.46 3.30 -8.64
CA GLN A 9 4.25 3.66 -7.25
C GLN A 9 2.97 4.46 -7.07
N THR A 10 2.75 5.45 -7.94
CA THR A 10 1.56 6.29 -7.86
C THR A 10 0.30 5.45 -8.04
N HIS A 11 0.32 4.55 -9.00
CA HIS A 11 -0.82 3.68 -9.27
C HIS A 11 -1.11 2.79 -8.06
N LEU A 12 -0.08 2.19 -7.49
CA LEU A 12 -0.26 1.28 -6.35
C LEU A 12 -0.71 2.01 -5.10
N LEU A 13 -0.24 3.26 -4.89
CA LEU A 13 -0.71 4.07 -3.78
C LEU A 13 -2.20 4.39 -3.92
N LYS A 14 -2.65 4.63 -5.13
CA LYS A 14 -4.08 4.84 -5.38
C LYS A 14 -4.89 3.59 -5.08
N LEU A 15 -4.34 2.42 -5.39
CA LEU A 15 -4.98 1.15 -5.07
C LEU A 15 -5.07 0.95 -3.56
N VAL A 16 -4.03 1.36 -2.82
CA VAL A 16 -4.06 1.30 -1.36
C VAL A 16 -5.18 2.18 -0.83
N ARG A 17 -5.31 3.39 -1.35
CA ARG A 17 -6.37 4.30 -0.93
C ARG A 17 -7.75 3.70 -1.22
N TYR A 18 -7.92 3.17 -2.40
CA TYR A 18 -9.19 2.56 -2.79
C TYR A 18 -9.52 1.38 -1.89
N ALA A 19 -8.54 0.49 -1.70
CA ALA A 19 -8.76 -0.71 -0.89
C ALA A 19 -9.09 -0.38 0.55
N THR A 20 -8.49 0.69 1.09
CA THR A 20 -8.73 1.08 2.48
C THR A 20 -10.09 1.73 2.68
N ARG A 21 -10.56 2.48 1.67
CA ARG A 21 -11.83 3.19 1.76
C ARG A 21 -13.03 2.35 1.37
N SER A 22 -12.80 1.34 0.57
CA SER A 22 -13.90 0.51 0.07
C SER A 22 -14.36 -0.46 1.15
N ALA A 23 -15.61 -0.33 1.54
CA ALA A 23 -16.18 -1.19 2.59
C ALA A 23 -16.27 -2.65 2.16
N GLY A 24 -16.26 -2.90 0.85
CA GLY A 24 -16.37 -4.25 0.34
C GLY A 24 -15.05 -4.98 0.15
N VAL A 25 -13.93 -4.30 0.41
CA VAL A 25 -12.62 -4.91 0.20
C VAL A 25 -12.17 -5.65 1.46
N ALA A 26 -11.84 -6.92 1.31
CA ALA A 26 -11.37 -7.73 2.41
C ALA A 26 -10.00 -7.25 2.91
N THR A 27 -9.75 -7.47 4.20
CA THR A 27 -8.48 -7.11 4.83
C THR A 27 -7.29 -7.70 4.06
N THR A 28 -7.42 -8.93 3.59
CA THR A 28 -6.36 -9.59 2.84
C THR A 28 -6.00 -8.82 1.58
N LYS A 29 -7.00 -8.32 0.86
CA LYS A 29 -6.76 -7.54 -0.36
C LYS A 29 -6.14 -6.20 -0.05
N ARG A 30 -6.58 -5.56 1.04
CA ARG A 30 -5.99 -4.30 1.50
C ARG A 30 -4.51 -4.50 1.83
N ASP A 31 -4.20 -5.55 2.58
CA ASP A 31 -2.83 -5.82 2.99
C ASP A 31 -1.97 -6.17 1.78
N ALA A 32 -2.53 -6.89 0.82
CA ALA A 32 -1.80 -7.21 -0.42
C ALA A 32 -1.47 -5.94 -1.19
N ALA A 33 -2.40 -4.99 -1.29
CA ALA A 33 -2.17 -3.72 -1.97
C ALA A 33 -1.06 -2.93 -1.27
N ILE A 34 -1.06 -2.93 0.05
CA ILE A 34 -0.04 -2.24 0.84
C ILE A 34 1.33 -2.84 0.58
N ARG A 35 1.43 -4.17 0.60
CA ARG A 35 2.70 -4.84 0.34
C ARG A 35 3.20 -4.60 -1.08
N GLU A 36 2.29 -4.57 -2.05
CA GLU A 36 2.65 -4.31 -3.43
C GLU A 36 3.19 -2.88 -3.60
N ALA A 37 2.54 -1.91 -2.97
CA ALA A 37 3.01 -0.53 -3.03
C ALA A 37 4.40 -0.40 -2.43
N HIS A 38 4.63 -1.05 -1.29
CA HIS A 38 5.94 -1.03 -0.64
C HIS A 38 7.00 -1.68 -1.53
N ARG A 39 6.66 -2.79 -2.15
CA ARG A 39 7.57 -3.51 -3.04
C ARG A 39 7.95 -2.67 -4.25
N ALA A 40 7.05 -1.81 -4.71
CA ALA A 40 7.30 -0.91 -5.83
C ALA A 40 8.08 0.35 -5.43
N GLY A 41 8.45 0.46 -4.16
CA GLY A 41 9.30 1.54 -3.69
C GLY A 41 8.61 2.63 -2.90
N ALA A 42 7.30 2.52 -2.66
CA ALA A 42 6.61 3.53 -1.86
C ALA A 42 7.08 3.43 -0.41
N SER A 43 7.24 4.59 0.23
CA SER A 43 7.69 4.62 1.62
C SER A 43 6.55 4.23 2.55
N LEU A 44 6.93 3.80 3.75
CA LEU A 44 5.94 3.48 4.78
C LEU A 44 5.09 4.70 5.10
N ARG A 45 5.71 5.88 5.10
CA ARG A 45 5.00 7.13 5.37
C ARG A 45 3.94 7.40 4.30
N ASP A 46 4.29 7.22 3.04
CA ASP A 46 3.35 7.45 1.94
C ASP A 46 2.18 6.48 2.01
N ILE A 47 2.48 5.22 2.30
CA ILE A 47 1.43 4.21 2.43
C ILE A 47 0.52 4.52 3.60
N ALA A 48 1.10 4.93 4.73
CA ALA A 48 0.31 5.29 5.90
C ALA A 48 -0.61 6.47 5.60
N ALA A 49 -0.09 7.48 4.89
CA ALA A 49 -0.88 8.64 4.52
C ALA A 49 -2.07 8.26 3.64
N GLU A 50 -1.85 7.40 2.67
CA GLU A 50 -2.90 6.99 1.74
C GLU A 50 -3.92 6.07 2.39
N SER A 51 -3.47 5.21 3.31
CA SER A 51 -4.35 4.22 3.94
C SER A 51 -5.08 4.76 5.16
N GLY A 52 -4.59 5.86 5.74
CA GLY A 52 -5.13 6.35 7.00
C GLY A 52 -4.76 5.48 8.18
N MET A 53 -3.85 4.54 7.99
CA MET A 53 -3.42 3.64 9.05
C MET A 53 -2.14 4.16 9.69
N SER A 54 -1.86 3.73 10.92
CA SER A 54 -0.66 4.16 11.60
C SER A 54 0.59 3.56 10.93
N HIS A 55 1.71 4.27 11.07
CA HIS A 55 2.99 3.82 10.56
C HIS A 55 3.34 2.42 11.08
N MET A 56 3.08 2.19 12.37
CA MET A 56 3.37 0.90 13.00
C MET A 56 2.56 -0.22 12.38
N THR A 57 1.29 0.05 12.09
CA THR A 57 0.43 -0.95 11.47
C THR A 57 0.92 -1.29 10.07
N ILE A 58 1.29 -0.27 9.29
CA ILE A 58 1.81 -0.48 7.94
C ILE A 58 3.10 -1.30 7.99
N LYS A 59 4.00 -0.94 8.90
CA LYS A 59 5.25 -1.67 9.05
C LYS A 59 4.99 -3.15 9.35
N ARG A 60 4.03 -3.41 10.22
CA ARG A 60 3.66 -4.77 10.59
C ARG A 60 3.15 -5.56 9.39
N ILE A 61 2.33 -4.89 8.57
CA ILE A 61 1.77 -5.53 7.38
C ILE A 61 2.85 -5.89 6.37
N VAL A 62 3.77 -4.95 6.09
CA VAL A 62 4.81 -5.19 5.09
C VAL A 62 5.86 -6.18 5.58
N GLU A 63 6.05 -6.28 6.89
CA GLU A 63 7.01 -7.22 7.47
C GLU A 63 6.43 -8.63 7.62
N ARG A 64 5.11 -8.75 7.56
CA ARG A 64 4.49 -10.06 7.67
C ARG A 64 4.69 -10.79 6.36
N VAL A 65 5.61 -11.72 6.37
CA VAL A 65 5.88 -12.52 5.20
C VAL A 65 4.82 -13.60 5.11
N ALA A 66 4.17 -13.68 3.96
CA ALA A 66 3.17 -14.71 3.75
C ALA A 66 3.87 -16.07 3.66
N GLY A 67 3.45 -16.96 4.44
CA GLY A 67 3.99 -18.32 4.36
C GLY A 67 4.78 -18.68 5.47
#